data_8c70b1a6b7cef8d95bb3db75f5c60cc7
#
_entry.id   8c70b1a6b7cef8d95bb3db75f5c60cc7
#
_cell.length_a   1.000
_cell.length_b   1.000
_cell.length_c   1.000
_cell.angle_alpha   90.00
_cell.angle_beta   90.00
_cell.angle_gamma   90.00
#
_symmetry.space_group_name_H-M   'P 1'
#
loop_
_entity.id
_entity.type
_entity.pdbx_description
1 polymer ?
#
loop_
_entity_poly.entity_id
_entity_poly.type
_entity_poly.pdbx_seq_one_letter_code
_entity_poly.pdbx_strand_id
1 'polypeptide(L)'
;MKKFLLLFCLIFSQIGFSQEKLTIGEIQKINSKILNTEREIWVNLPESYTNNKLQKVNYPVIYVLDAESNFTFLTGVVSKFQSGFYPEMPESIIVGITNKNGDRTKDFTHVNDVNFLNFIQTELFPFMQKNYRVNDFRLLIGHSLGGYFALKTLYNHPKTFNGYVAHDPSIWFNNKELLNLYQNVENHSFENRFLMITQVGESQNADHLRDHYQSIKKVDERLKSSKNKSLNYHYKQYVDEEHGSVPMIGSIDYLRWQFDGYRVNIKEIPNQQNLVKDSFEAISRKLNYSFQPTEMYINNVANYLVKQKKNDLAKQFFEQNVKNFPVSLQAKEELKKFLDSNKN
;
A
#
# COMPACT_ATOMS: atom_id res chain seq x y z
N MET A 1 -64.48 -6.89 -8.91
CA MET A 1 -63.35 -7.83 -8.95
C MET A 1 -62.21 -7.42 -9.91
N LYS A 2 -62.47 -6.93 -11.15
CA LYS A 2 -61.41 -6.55 -12.11
C LYS A 2 -60.48 -5.38 -11.64
N LYS A 3 -60.97 -4.41 -10.86
CA LYS A 3 -60.19 -3.29 -10.36
C LYS A 3 -59.22 -3.66 -9.19
N PHE A 4 -59.54 -4.70 -8.43
CA PHE A 4 -58.66 -5.21 -7.35
C PHE A 4 -57.50 -6.02 -7.89
N LEU A 5 -57.70 -6.70 -9.03
CA LEU A 5 -56.62 -7.47 -9.68
C LEU A 5 -55.55 -6.57 -10.30
N LEU A 6 -55.91 -5.39 -10.82
CA LEU A 6 -55.00 -4.41 -11.38
C LEU A 6 -54.12 -3.76 -10.31
N LEU A 7 -54.66 -3.54 -9.10
CA LEU A 7 -53.91 -2.98 -7.98
C LEU A 7 -52.88 -3.98 -7.43
N PHE A 8 -53.21 -5.27 -7.47
CA PHE A 8 -52.28 -6.34 -7.02
C PHE A 8 -51.10 -6.54 -7.99
N CYS A 9 -51.31 -6.37 -9.29
CA CYS A 9 -50.25 -6.42 -10.30
C CYS A 9 -49.30 -5.20 -10.22
N LEU A 10 -49.77 -4.03 -9.80
CA LEU A 10 -48.93 -2.82 -9.63
C LEU A 10 -48.05 -2.90 -8.40
N ILE A 11 -48.41 -3.66 -7.36
CA ILE A 11 -47.60 -3.83 -6.16
C ILE A 11 -46.45 -4.85 -6.39
N PHE A 12 -46.66 -5.84 -7.27
CA PHE A 12 -45.61 -6.82 -7.60
C PHE A 12 -44.54 -6.32 -8.58
N SER A 13 -44.76 -5.20 -9.27
CA SER A 13 -43.79 -4.64 -10.21
C SER A 13 -42.67 -3.83 -9.54
N GLN A 14 -42.65 -3.73 -8.20
CA GLN A 14 -41.61 -2.99 -7.43
C GLN A 14 -40.65 -3.90 -6.69
N ILE A 15 -40.66 -5.21 -6.90
CA ILE A 15 -39.56 -6.07 -6.45
C ILE A 15 -38.46 -5.92 -7.50
N GLY A 16 -37.84 -4.75 -7.51
CA GLY A 16 -36.58 -4.55 -8.19
C GLY A 16 -35.54 -5.47 -7.52
N PHE A 17 -35.03 -6.44 -8.26
CA PHE A 17 -33.81 -7.14 -7.85
C PHE A 17 -32.74 -6.09 -7.67
N SER A 18 -32.47 -5.68 -6.43
CA SER A 18 -31.31 -4.86 -6.12
C SER A 18 -30.07 -5.70 -6.43
N GLN A 19 -29.46 -5.44 -7.58
CA GLN A 19 -28.16 -6.02 -7.86
C GLN A 19 -27.15 -5.33 -6.95
N GLU A 20 -26.56 -6.06 -6.03
CA GLU A 20 -25.41 -5.57 -5.27
C GLU A 20 -24.23 -5.39 -6.23
N LYS A 21 -23.65 -4.19 -6.22
CA LYS A 21 -22.46 -3.88 -7.02
C LYS A 21 -21.22 -4.22 -6.24
N LEU A 22 -20.33 -5.00 -6.85
CA LEU A 22 -18.96 -5.14 -6.33
C LEU A 22 -18.18 -3.87 -6.67
N THR A 23 -17.84 -3.07 -5.66
CA THR A 23 -17.06 -1.84 -5.82
C THR A 23 -15.64 -2.05 -5.33
N ILE A 24 -14.66 -1.52 -6.07
CA ILE A 24 -13.24 -1.58 -5.70
C ILE A 24 -12.75 -0.32 -4.98
N GLY A 25 -13.60 0.67 -4.80
CA GLY A 25 -13.25 1.92 -4.14
C GLY A 25 -14.26 3.03 -4.40
N GLU A 26 -13.94 4.21 -3.89
CA GLU A 26 -14.74 5.43 -3.99
C GLU A 26 -13.96 6.51 -4.76
N ILE A 27 -14.68 7.34 -5.50
CA ILE A 27 -14.13 8.53 -6.17
C ILE A 27 -14.30 9.73 -5.23
N GLN A 28 -13.20 10.44 -4.99
CA GLN A 28 -13.19 11.68 -4.23
C GLN A 28 -12.64 12.81 -5.07
N LYS A 29 -13.05 14.04 -4.77
CA LYS A 29 -12.67 15.24 -5.50
C LYS A 29 -12.05 16.25 -4.56
N ILE A 30 -10.94 16.86 -4.99
CA ILE A 30 -10.20 17.88 -4.24
C ILE A 30 -10.07 19.11 -5.13
N ASN A 31 -10.68 20.21 -4.74
CA ASN A 31 -10.45 21.50 -5.40
C ASN A 31 -9.09 22.04 -5.01
N SER A 32 -8.08 21.78 -5.82
CA SER A 32 -6.72 22.23 -5.59
C SER A 32 -6.56 23.71 -5.89
N LYS A 33 -6.12 24.46 -4.89
CA LYS A 33 -5.73 25.87 -5.06
C LYS A 33 -4.34 25.97 -5.70
N ILE A 34 -3.44 25.03 -5.38
CA ILE A 34 -2.07 24.99 -5.89
C ILE A 34 -2.08 24.72 -7.40
N LEU A 35 -2.88 23.73 -7.83
CA LEU A 35 -2.96 23.32 -9.23
C LEU A 35 -4.03 24.10 -10.00
N ASN A 36 -4.84 24.91 -9.33
CA ASN A 36 -5.97 25.67 -9.87
C ASN A 36 -6.94 24.81 -10.70
N THR A 37 -7.22 23.60 -10.20
CA THR A 37 -8.13 22.64 -10.86
C THR A 37 -8.72 21.66 -9.85
N GLU A 38 -9.87 21.08 -10.15
CA GLU A 38 -10.42 19.94 -9.40
C GLU A 38 -9.61 18.69 -9.76
N ARG A 39 -9.07 18.03 -8.74
CA ARG A 39 -8.34 16.75 -8.88
C ARG A 39 -9.22 15.62 -8.36
N GLU A 40 -9.21 14.51 -9.10
CA GLU A 40 -9.91 13.30 -8.73
C GLU A 40 -8.93 12.30 -8.14
N ILE A 41 -9.30 11.68 -7.02
CA ILE A 41 -8.59 10.55 -6.42
C ILE A 41 -9.55 9.38 -6.23
N TRP A 42 -9.02 8.17 -6.28
CA TRP A 42 -9.76 6.95 -6.00
C TRP A 42 -9.26 6.35 -4.69
N VAL A 43 -10.18 6.01 -3.80
CA VAL A 43 -9.84 5.51 -2.46
C VAL A 43 -10.41 4.12 -2.27
N ASN A 44 -9.54 3.16 -1.93
CA ASN A 44 -9.94 1.82 -1.49
C ASN A 44 -9.61 1.66 -0.02
N LEU A 45 -10.57 1.16 0.74
CA LEU A 45 -10.46 0.95 2.19
C LEU A 45 -10.30 -0.55 2.49
N PRO A 46 -9.48 -0.93 3.49
CA PRO A 46 -9.37 -2.31 3.91
C PRO A 46 -10.67 -2.80 4.56
N GLU A 47 -10.89 -4.11 4.58
CA GLU A 47 -12.12 -4.73 5.09
C GLU A 47 -12.42 -4.34 6.54
N SER A 48 -11.41 -4.29 7.39
CA SER A 48 -11.58 -3.91 8.80
C SER A 48 -12.01 -2.46 9.01
N TYR A 49 -11.85 -1.59 8.00
CA TYR A 49 -12.15 -0.16 8.11
C TYR A 49 -13.62 0.10 8.47
N THR A 50 -14.56 -0.66 7.91
CA THR A 50 -16.01 -0.52 8.14
C THR A 50 -16.55 -1.44 9.24
N ASN A 51 -15.74 -2.34 9.77
CA ASN A 51 -16.18 -3.29 10.80
C ASN A 51 -16.35 -2.57 12.16
N ASN A 52 -17.60 -2.40 12.57
CA ASN A 52 -17.93 -1.69 13.82
C ASN A 52 -17.68 -2.52 15.09
N LYS A 53 -17.38 -3.82 14.98
CA LYS A 53 -17.02 -4.66 16.13
C LYS A 53 -15.55 -4.51 16.52
N LEU A 54 -14.69 -4.10 15.57
CA LEU A 54 -13.27 -3.88 15.80
C LEU A 54 -13.00 -2.49 16.39
N GLN A 55 -11.91 -2.39 17.13
CA GLN A 55 -11.42 -1.07 17.55
C GLN A 55 -10.96 -0.28 16.33
N LYS A 56 -11.39 0.99 16.25
CA LYS A 56 -10.96 1.89 15.18
C LYS A 56 -9.46 2.19 15.30
N VAL A 57 -8.72 1.93 14.24
CA VAL A 57 -7.28 2.19 14.11
C VAL A 57 -6.99 3.07 12.91
N ASN A 58 -5.78 3.63 12.84
CA ASN A 58 -5.28 4.35 11.67
C ASN A 58 -4.45 3.43 10.78
N TYR A 59 -4.56 3.60 9.46
CA TYR A 59 -3.99 2.72 8.45
C TYR A 59 -2.83 3.39 7.70
N PRO A 60 -1.79 2.63 7.30
CA PRO A 60 -0.84 3.04 6.28
C PRO A 60 -1.54 3.40 4.97
N VAL A 61 -0.90 4.24 4.16
CA VAL A 61 -1.47 4.65 2.86
C VAL A 61 -0.50 4.34 1.74
N ILE A 62 -1.01 3.69 0.70
CA ILE A 62 -0.30 3.45 -0.55
C ILE A 62 -0.85 4.41 -1.60
N TYR A 63 -0.04 5.38 -2.02
CA TYR A 63 -0.35 6.29 -3.10
C TYR A 63 0.15 5.70 -4.41
N VAL A 64 -0.71 5.60 -5.41
CA VAL A 64 -0.36 5.13 -6.74
C VAL A 64 -0.70 6.19 -7.77
N LEU A 65 0.29 6.54 -8.59
CA LEU A 65 0.13 7.46 -9.71
C LEU A 65 -0.49 6.73 -10.91
N ASP A 66 -1.05 7.49 -11.85
CA ASP A 66 -1.74 6.95 -13.02
C ASP A 66 -2.83 5.93 -12.60
N ALA A 67 -3.73 6.37 -11.72
CA ALA A 67 -4.74 5.50 -11.11
C ALA A 67 -5.59 4.74 -12.15
N GLU A 68 -5.84 5.37 -13.30
CA GLU A 68 -6.62 4.79 -14.40
C GLU A 68 -6.05 3.44 -14.88
N SER A 69 -4.73 3.28 -14.82
CA SER A 69 -4.04 2.06 -15.25
C SER A 69 -3.66 1.16 -14.07
N ASN A 70 -3.39 1.73 -12.89
CA ASN A 70 -2.70 1.01 -11.83
C ASN A 70 -3.58 0.68 -10.62
N PHE A 71 -4.68 1.41 -10.39
CA PHE A 71 -5.47 1.25 -9.16
C PHE A 71 -6.14 -0.11 -9.06
N THR A 72 -6.75 -0.61 -10.13
CA THR A 72 -7.55 -1.84 -10.10
C THR A 72 -6.72 -3.07 -9.77
N PHE A 73 -5.58 -3.26 -10.43
CA PHE A 73 -4.73 -4.42 -10.12
C PHE A 73 -4.10 -4.29 -8.73
N LEU A 74 -3.68 -3.07 -8.34
CA LEU A 74 -3.03 -2.84 -7.06
C LEU A 74 -3.98 -3.12 -5.90
N THR A 75 -5.26 -2.71 -6.00
CA THR A 75 -6.27 -3.04 -4.98
C THR A 75 -6.45 -4.54 -4.82
N GLY A 76 -6.44 -5.30 -5.92
CA GLY A 76 -6.51 -6.76 -5.88
C GLY A 76 -5.29 -7.38 -5.19
N VAL A 77 -4.08 -6.92 -5.52
CA VAL A 77 -2.83 -7.39 -4.91
C VAL A 77 -2.78 -7.09 -3.41
N VAL A 78 -3.04 -5.83 -3.04
CA VAL A 78 -3.02 -5.39 -1.64
C VAL A 78 -4.10 -6.12 -0.84
N SER A 79 -5.33 -6.22 -1.36
CA SER A 79 -6.41 -6.99 -0.71
C SER A 79 -5.97 -8.43 -0.42
N LYS A 80 -5.30 -9.08 -1.39
CA LYS A 80 -4.79 -10.44 -1.19
C LYS A 80 -3.72 -10.53 -0.12
N PHE A 81 -2.81 -9.55 -0.04
CA PHE A 81 -1.66 -9.58 0.87
C PHE A 81 -2.01 -9.18 2.29
N GLN A 82 -2.98 -8.27 2.47
CA GLN A 82 -3.41 -7.79 3.77
C GLN A 82 -4.52 -8.64 4.42
N SER A 83 -5.14 -9.55 3.65
CA SER A 83 -6.28 -10.36 4.09
C SER A 83 -5.90 -11.78 4.46
N GLY A 84 -6.86 -12.49 5.05
CA GLY A 84 -6.75 -13.90 5.38
C GLY A 84 -6.06 -14.17 6.72
N PHE A 85 -5.74 -15.44 6.93
CA PHE A 85 -5.25 -15.92 8.21
C PHE A 85 -3.77 -15.54 8.47
N TYR A 86 -3.00 -15.31 7.40
CA TYR A 86 -1.57 -14.99 7.45
C TYR A 86 -1.28 -13.80 6.53
N PRO A 87 -1.63 -12.57 6.94
CA PRO A 87 -1.36 -11.41 6.13
C PRO A 87 0.15 -11.23 5.92
N GLU A 88 0.52 -10.83 4.72
CA GLU A 88 1.93 -10.58 4.33
C GLU A 88 2.32 -9.11 4.53
N MET A 89 1.33 -8.23 4.74
CA MET A 89 1.53 -6.80 4.97
C MET A 89 0.43 -6.23 5.88
N PRO A 90 0.62 -5.04 6.47
CA PRO A 90 -0.43 -4.37 7.23
C PRO A 90 -1.60 -3.99 6.33
N GLU A 91 -2.82 -4.01 6.89
CA GLU A 91 -3.97 -3.44 6.24
C GLU A 91 -3.71 -1.97 5.91
N SER A 92 -3.96 -1.59 4.66
CA SER A 92 -3.57 -0.30 4.11
C SER A 92 -4.70 0.30 3.27
N ILE A 93 -4.83 1.62 3.31
CA ILE A 93 -5.68 2.37 2.39
C ILE A 93 -4.91 2.59 1.09
N ILE A 94 -5.56 2.42 -0.05
CA ILE A 94 -4.97 2.73 -1.35
C ILE A 94 -5.58 4.03 -1.87
N VAL A 95 -4.72 4.95 -2.28
CA VAL A 95 -5.12 6.22 -2.89
C VAL A 95 -4.55 6.30 -4.29
N GLY A 96 -5.41 6.13 -5.27
CA GLY A 96 -5.07 6.33 -6.67
C GLY A 96 -5.19 7.80 -7.06
N ILE A 97 -4.10 8.40 -7.53
CA ILE A 97 -4.11 9.77 -8.04
C ILE A 97 -4.31 9.71 -9.54
N THR A 98 -5.41 10.28 -10.03
CA THR A 98 -5.75 10.26 -11.46
C THR A 98 -5.10 11.41 -12.20
N ASN A 99 -5.00 11.26 -13.52
CA ASN A 99 -4.57 12.34 -14.41
C ASN A 99 -5.76 13.17 -14.93
N LYS A 100 -7.00 12.83 -14.52
CA LYS A 100 -8.18 13.61 -14.88
C LYS A 100 -8.06 15.07 -14.46
N ASN A 101 -8.43 15.96 -15.35
CA ASN A 101 -8.35 17.40 -15.15
C ASN A 101 -6.93 17.92 -14.86
N GLY A 102 -5.89 17.09 -15.12
CA GLY A 102 -4.48 17.44 -14.99
C GLY A 102 -3.75 17.25 -16.31
N ASP A 103 -2.49 17.69 -16.30
CA ASP A 103 -1.54 17.41 -17.37
C ASP A 103 -0.46 16.50 -16.78
N ARG A 104 -0.53 15.20 -17.09
CA ARG A 104 0.38 14.18 -16.58
C ARG A 104 1.86 14.54 -16.74
N THR A 105 2.19 15.10 -17.91
CA THR A 105 3.58 15.47 -18.19
C THR A 105 4.01 16.64 -17.32
N LYS A 106 3.19 17.68 -17.19
CA LYS A 106 3.48 18.82 -16.32
C LYS A 106 3.52 18.43 -14.85
N ASP A 107 2.61 17.55 -14.40
CA ASP A 107 2.53 17.12 -13.00
C ASP A 107 3.77 16.33 -12.59
N PHE A 108 4.30 15.47 -13.47
CA PHE A 108 5.40 14.56 -13.13
C PHE A 108 6.78 15.06 -13.51
N THR A 109 6.87 16.10 -14.34
CA THR A 109 8.15 16.57 -14.87
C THR A 109 8.27 18.10 -14.78
N HIS A 110 9.48 18.64 -14.84
CA HIS A 110 9.78 20.07 -14.89
C HIS A 110 9.46 20.86 -13.60
N VAL A 111 9.21 22.17 -13.83
CA VAL A 111 8.92 23.15 -12.77
C VAL A 111 7.61 22.85 -12.06
N ASN A 112 6.66 22.23 -12.76
CA ASN A 112 5.35 21.94 -12.21
C ASN A 112 5.33 20.70 -11.29
N ASP A 113 6.38 19.88 -11.28
CA ASP A 113 6.48 18.77 -10.34
C ASP A 113 6.53 19.27 -8.88
N VAL A 114 7.13 20.41 -8.66
CA VAL A 114 7.10 21.05 -7.32
C VAL A 114 5.69 21.42 -6.93
N ASN A 115 4.88 21.95 -7.86
CA ASN A 115 3.48 22.27 -7.61
C ASN A 115 2.66 21.01 -7.35
N PHE A 116 2.89 19.94 -8.10
CA PHE A 116 2.21 18.69 -7.90
C PHE A 116 2.62 18.02 -6.57
N LEU A 117 3.89 18.06 -6.22
CA LEU A 117 4.35 17.61 -4.91
C LEU A 117 3.77 18.46 -3.75
N ASN A 118 3.70 19.78 -3.93
CA ASN A 118 3.08 20.66 -2.95
C ASN A 118 1.58 20.35 -2.79
N PHE A 119 0.85 20.08 -3.89
CA PHE A 119 -0.52 19.59 -3.83
C PHE A 119 -0.62 18.31 -2.99
N ILE A 120 0.25 17.33 -3.24
CA ILE A 120 0.26 16.07 -2.47
C ILE A 120 0.49 16.36 -0.99
N GLN A 121 1.50 17.16 -0.64
CA GLN A 121 1.90 17.38 0.75
C GLN A 121 0.94 18.29 1.52
N THR A 122 0.38 19.32 0.88
CA THR A 122 -0.34 20.38 1.58
C THR A 122 -1.84 20.39 1.33
N GLU A 123 -2.33 19.64 0.34
CA GLU A 123 -3.76 19.52 0.08
C GLU A 123 -4.24 18.05 0.17
N LEU A 124 -3.59 17.12 -0.53
CA LEU A 124 -4.00 15.71 -0.54
C LEU A 124 -3.78 15.03 0.82
N PHE A 125 -2.60 15.16 1.44
CA PHE A 125 -2.34 14.54 2.75
C PHE A 125 -3.29 15.08 3.83
N PRO A 126 -3.49 16.41 3.99
CA PRO A 126 -4.49 16.95 4.91
C PRO A 126 -5.92 16.50 4.60
N PHE A 127 -6.30 16.40 3.32
CA PHE A 127 -7.60 15.85 2.94
C PHE A 127 -7.78 14.40 3.44
N MET A 128 -6.77 13.55 3.25
CA MET A 128 -6.80 12.17 3.73
C MET A 128 -6.85 12.11 5.26
N GLN A 129 -6.06 12.90 5.97
CA GLN A 129 -6.07 12.96 7.44
C GLN A 129 -7.41 13.43 8.02
N LYS A 130 -8.09 14.34 7.32
CA LYS A 130 -9.39 14.88 7.76
C LYS A 130 -10.53 13.89 7.55
N ASN A 131 -10.50 13.13 6.45
CA ASN A 131 -11.65 12.34 6.01
C ASN A 131 -11.50 10.85 6.29
N TYR A 132 -10.26 10.36 6.51
CA TYR A 132 -9.96 8.94 6.69
C TYR A 132 -9.05 8.70 7.89
N ARG A 133 -9.13 7.51 8.46
CA ARG A 133 -8.23 7.06 9.53
C ARG A 133 -6.90 6.62 8.93
N VAL A 134 -6.01 7.55 8.71
CA VAL A 134 -4.68 7.32 8.15
C VAL A 134 -3.61 7.56 9.21
N ASN A 135 -2.50 6.85 9.10
CA ASN A 135 -1.28 7.13 9.85
C ASN A 135 -0.21 7.76 8.93
N ASP A 136 0.99 7.97 9.46
CA ASP A 136 2.06 8.65 8.73
C ASP A 136 2.96 7.71 7.92
N PHE A 137 2.66 6.40 7.87
CA PHE A 137 3.38 5.49 6.99
C PHE A 137 2.79 5.54 5.58
N ARG A 138 3.57 6.04 4.63
CA ARG A 138 3.12 6.32 3.26
C ARG A 138 4.08 5.69 2.25
N LEU A 139 3.53 5.05 1.22
CA LEU A 139 4.26 4.52 0.08
C LEU A 139 3.85 5.27 -1.18
N LEU A 140 4.78 5.46 -2.12
CA LEU A 140 4.52 6.01 -3.45
C LEU A 140 4.89 5.00 -4.52
N ILE A 141 3.96 4.69 -5.41
CA ILE A 141 4.17 3.82 -6.57
C ILE A 141 3.97 4.63 -7.84
N GLY A 142 4.98 4.68 -8.69
CA GLY A 142 4.94 5.37 -9.98
C GLY A 142 5.52 4.52 -11.12
N HIS A 143 4.96 4.68 -12.30
CA HIS A 143 5.38 4.00 -13.53
C HIS A 143 5.81 5.02 -14.59
N SER A 144 6.87 4.71 -15.35
CA SER A 144 7.32 5.54 -16.46
C SER A 144 7.67 6.98 -15.98
N LEU A 145 6.96 8.02 -16.44
CA LEU A 145 7.08 9.38 -15.90
C LEU A 145 6.65 9.48 -14.43
N GLY A 146 5.68 8.67 -13.98
CA GLY A 146 5.36 8.54 -12.56
C GLY A 146 6.52 7.96 -11.75
N GLY A 147 7.29 7.04 -12.33
CA GLY A 147 8.55 6.53 -11.77
C GLY A 147 9.65 7.58 -11.72
N TYR A 148 9.74 8.43 -12.75
CA TYR A 148 10.60 9.61 -12.74
C TYR A 148 10.24 10.55 -11.57
N PHE A 149 8.95 10.86 -11.40
CA PHE A 149 8.47 11.68 -10.27
C PHE A 149 8.82 11.06 -8.92
N ALA A 150 8.64 9.75 -8.76
CA ALA A 150 8.97 9.04 -7.53
C ALA A 150 10.47 9.15 -7.18
N LEU A 151 11.35 8.94 -8.16
CA LEU A 151 12.80 9.08 -7.98
C LEU A 151 13.21 10.51 -7.65
N LYS A 152 12.64 11.50 -8.35
CA LYS A 152 12.92 12.93 -8.11
C LYS A 152 12.44 13.36 -6.72
N THR A 153 11.26 12.88 -6.30
CA THR A 153 10.73 13.13 -4.95
C THR A 153 11.60 12.50 -3.88
N LEU A 154 12.04 11.25 -4.06
CA LEU A 154 12.95 10.60 -3.14
C LEU A 154 14.26 11.37 -2.96
N TYR A 155 14.83 11.84 -4.06
CA TYR A 155 16.11 12.57 -3.99
C TYR A 155 15.95 13.93 -3.29
N ASN A 156 14.96 14.75 -3.70
CA ASN A 156 14.83 16.11 -3.20
C ASN A 156 14.06 16.23 -1.87
N HIS A 157 13.10 15.31 -1.63
CA HIS A 157 12.16 15.34 -0.49
C HIS A 157 11.97 13.95 0.12
N PRO A 158 13.04 13.30 0.60
CA PRO A 158 13.00 11.89 1.03
C PRO A 158 11.99 11.62 2.16
N LYS A 159 11.67 12.61 2.98
CA LYS A 159 10.72 12.47 4.11
C LYS A 159 9.26 12.42 3.70
N THR A 160 8.92 12.66 2.44
CA THR A 160 7.51 12.70 1.98
C THR A 160 6.85 11.33 2.09
N PHE A 161 7.59 10.27 1.73
CA PHE A 161 7.11 8.89 1.82
C PHE A 161 8.14 8.00 2.53
N ASN A 162 7.68 6.88 3.08
CA ASN A 162 8.54 5.88 3.72
C ASN A 162 9.17 4.92 2.70
N GLY A 163 8.48 4.70 1.58
CA GLY A 163 8.97 3.86 0.51
C GLY A 163 8.52 4.37 -0.86
N TYR A 164 9.34 4.08 -1.85
CA TYR A 164 9.20 4.54 -3.23
C TYR A 164 9.35 3.36 -4.19
N VAL A 165 8.51 3.32 -5.19
CA VAL A 165 8.63 2.37 -6.31
C VAL A 165 8.67 3.14 -7.61
N ALA A 166 9.67 2.85 -8.42
CA ALA A 166 9.81 3.38 -9.75
C ALA A 166 9.80 2.22 -10.75
N HIS A 167 8.62 1.93 -11.31
CA HIS A 167 8.47 0.89 -12.32
C HIS A 167 8.90 1.43 -13.67
N ASP A 168 9.93 0.81 -14.24
CA ASP A 168 10.50 1.11 -15.57
C ASP A 168 10.58 2.63 -15.84
N PRO A 169 11.27 3.40 -14.95
CA PRO A 169 11.17 4.85 -14.88
C PRO A 169 11.80 5.55 -16.08
N SER A 170 11.20 6.65 -16.53
CA SER A 170 11.70 7.47 -17.63
C SER A 170 12.93 8.31 -17.25
N ILE A 171 14.02 7.69 -16.80
CA ILE A 171 15.25 8.37 -16.32
C ILE A 171 15.95 9.15 -17.44
N TRP A 172 15.75 8.75 -18.70
CA TRP A 172 16.27 9.42 -19.89
C TRP A 172 15.64 10.80 -20.12
N PHE A 173 14.47 11.04 -19.53
CA PHE A 173 13.70 12.26 -19.72
C PHE A 173 14.46 13.51 -19.22
N ASN A 174 14.06 14.70 -19.72
CA ASN A 174 14.60 16.00 -19.33
C ASN A 174 16.13 16.07 -19.33
N ASN A 175 16.76 15.75 -20.47
CA ASN A 175 18.22 15.72 -20.62
C ASN A 175 18.93 14.85 -19.55
N LYS A 176 18.30 13.74 -19.17
CA LYS A 176 18.84 12.80 -18.15
C LYS A 176 19.07 13.46 -16.79
N GLU A 177 18.20 14.38 -16.40
CA GLU A 177 18.28 15.11 -15.11
C GLU A 177 18.47 14.17 -13.93
N LEU A 178 17.64 13.09 -13.84
CA LEU A 178 17.77 12.10 -12.76
C LEU A 178 19.12 11.39 -12.77
N LEU A 179 19.66 11.08 -13.95
CA LEU A 179 20.97 10.46 -14.06
C LEU A 179 22.06 11.37 -13.49
N ASN A 180 21.93 12.69 -13.65
CA ASN A 180 22.85 13.68 -13.07
C ASN A 180 22.65 13.81 -11.55
N LEU A 181 21.42 13.87 -11.06
CA LEU A 181 21.13 13.89 -9.61
C LEU A 181 21.73 12.68 -8.91
N TYR A 182 21.49 11.49 -9.43
CA TYR A 182 21.95 10.22 -8.84
C TYR A 182 23.46 9.97 -9.01
N GLN A 183 24.24 10.94 -9.56
CA GLN A 183 25.71 10.89 -9.51
C GLN A 183 26.26 11.06 -8.07
N ASN A 184 25.57 11.81 -7.23
CA ASN A 184 26.03 12.22 -5.91
C ASN A 184 25.37 11.45 -4.77
N VAL A 185 25.08 10.16 -4.95
CA VAL A 185 24.37 9.33 -3.98
C VAL A 185 25.17 9.03 -2.71
N GLU A 186 26.51 9.06 -2.76
CA GLU A 186 27.35 8.68 -1.64
C GLU A 186 27.12 9.52 -0.37
N ASN A 187 27.01 10.84 -0.54
CA ASN A 187 26.87 11.78 0.57
C ASN A 187 25.45 12.30 0.73
N HIS A 188 24.50 11.75 -0.05
CA HIS A 188 23.12 12.18 0.01
C HIS A 188 22.35 11.45 1.12
N SER A 189 21.55 12.17 1.92
CA SER A 189 20.69 11.54 2.92
C SER A 189 19.35 11.15 2.33
N PHE A 190 19.10 9.83 2.23
CA PHE A 190 17.79 9.28 1.86
C PHE A 190 16.92 8.96 3.08
N GLU A 191 17.30 9.39 4.29
CA GLU A 191 16.49 9.30 5.51
C GLU A 191 16.02 7.87 5.84
N ASN A 192 16.83 6.85 5.54
CA ASN A 192 16.52 5.42 5.70
C ASN A 192 15.27 4.97 4.93
N ARG A 193 15.04 5.55 3.75
CA ARG A 193 13.89 5.19 2.91
C ARG A 193 14.14 3.89 2.15
N PHE A 194 13.04 3.36 1.59
CA PHE A 194 13.05 2.19 0.71
C PHE A 194 12.82 2.63 -0.72
N LEU A 195 13.60 2.09 -1.62
CA LEU A 195 13.45 2.29 -3.07
C LEU A 195 13.54 0.97 -3.79
N MET A 196 12.53 0.67 -4.59
CA MET A 196 12.64 -0.37 -5.62
C MET A 196 12.56 0.26 -7.01
N ILE A 197 13.51 -0.08 -7.86
CA ILE A 197 13.46 0.19 -9.29
C ILE A 197 13.21 -1.14 -10.01
N THR A 198 12.23 -1.15 -10.92
CA THR A 198 12.05 -2.27 -11.85
C THR A 198 12.45 -1.85 -13.25
N GLN A 199 12.85 -2.80 -14.06
CA GLN A 199 13.17 -2.62 -15.47
C GLN A 199 12.67 -3.81 -16.27
N VAL A 200 12.15 -3.56 -17.46
CA VAL A 200 11.80 -4.62 -18.41
C VAL A 200 13.02 -5.15 -19.15
N GLY A 201 12.87 -6.25 -19.90
CA GLY A 201 13.88 -6.77 -20.80
C GLY A 201 14.20 -5.79 -21.94
N GLU A 202 15.46 -5.73 -22.35
CA GLU A 202 15.85 -4.94 -23.51
C GLU A 202 15.36 -5.61 -24.79
N SER A 203 14.54 -4.92 -25.57
CA SER A 203 14.17 -5.39 -26.92
C SER A 203 15.34 -5.21 -27.88
N GLN A 204 15.79 -6.28 -28.53
CA GLN A 204 16.88 -6.26 -29.48
C GLN A 204 16.60 -5.36 -30.71
N ASN A 205 15.34 -5.06 -31.00
CA ASN A 205 14.90 -4.28 -32.16
C ASN A 205 14.51 -2.84 -31.84
N ALA A 206 14.79 -2.35 -30.62
CA ALA A 206 14.33 -1.06 -30.14
C ALA A 206 15.50 -0.11 -29.84
N ASP A 207 16.30 0.23 -30.86
CA ASP A 207 17.40 1.18 -30.74
C ASP A 207 16.94 2.54 -30.15
N HIS A 208 15.70 2.95 -30.45
CA HIS A 208 15.10 4.18 -29.91
C HIS A 208 14.85 4.09 -28.38
N LEU A 209 14.79 2.91 -27.78
CA LEU A 209 14.66 2.70 -26.34
C LEU A 209 16.00 2.50 -25.62
N ARG A 210 17.13 2.49 -26.36
CA ARG A 210 18.45 2.24 -25.78
C ARG A 210 18.76 3.21 -24.62
N ASP A 211 18.48 4.50 -24.82
CA ASP A 211 18.70 5.51 -23.77
C ASP A 211 17.84 5.26 -22.52
N HIS A 212 16.63 4.76 -22.68
CA HIS A 212 15.75 4.37 -21.57
C HIS A 212 16.39 3.27 -20.73
N TYR A 213 16.70 2.13 -21.35
CA TYR A 213 17.30 0.99 -20.65
C TYR A 213 18.65 1.31 -20.00
N GLN A 214 19.54 2.00 -20.73
CA GLN A 214 20.86 2.35 -20.21
C GLN A 214 20.81 3.37 -19.08
N SER A 215 19.85 4.30 -19.09
CA SER A 215 19.70 5.28 -18.01
C SER A 215 19.28 4.62 -16.70
N ILE A 216 18.37 3.64 -16.75
CA ILE A 216 17.96 2.87 -15.58
C ILE A 216 19.16 2.05 -15.04
N LYS A 217 19.86 1.33 -15.91
CA LYS A 217 21.05 0.55 -15.53
C LYS A 217 22.13 1.41 -14.85
N LYS A 218 22.43 2.59 -15.38
CA LYS A 218 23.42 3.49 -14.80
C LYS A 218 23.04 3.98 -13.41
N VAL A 219 21.76 4.24 -13.15
CA VAL A 219 21.29 4.59 -11.80
C VAL A 219 21.39 3.38 -10.87
N ASP A 220 20.99 2.19 -11.34
CA ASP A 220 21.11 0.94 -10.59
C ASP A 220 22.57 0.65 -10.20
N GLU A 221 23.50 0.71 -11.13
CA GLU A 221 24.93 0.50 -10.90
C GLU A 221 25.49 1.46 -9.83
N ARG A 222 25.11 2.73 -9.88
CA ARG A 222 25.51 3.75 -8.91
C ARG A 222 24.98 3.46 -7.52
N LEU A 223 23.68 3.13 -7.41
CA LEU A 223 23.05 2.81 -6.13
C LEU A 223 23.62 1.53 -5.53
N LYS A 224 23.90 0.50 -6.34
CA LYS A 224 24.51 -0.76 -5.88
C LYS A 224 25.98 -0.60 -5.45
N SER A 225 26.74 0.23 -6.16
CA SER A 225 28.14 0.47 -5.83
C SER A 225 28.33 1.42 -4.64
N SER A 226 27.29 2.18 -4.29
CA SER A 226 27.31 3.14 -3.19
C SER A 226 27.44 2.47 -1.82
N LYS A 227 28.22 3.08 -0.94
CA LYS A 227 28.32 2.72 0.49
C LYS A 227 27.27 3.41 1.35
N ASN A 228 26.39 4.19 0.74
CA ASN A 228 25.34 4.94 1.43
C ASN A 228 24.33 3.98 2.09
N LYS A 229 24.26 4.02 3.42
CA LYS A 229 23.37 3.18 4.22
C LYS A 229 22.02 3.83 4.52
N SER A 230 21.82 5.08 4.10
CA SER A 230 20.56 5.80 4.32
C SER A 230 19.45 5.43 3.32
N LEU A 231 19.73 4.53 2.35
CA LEU A 231 18.76 4.01 1.38
C LEU A 231 18.74 2.48 1.43
N ASN A 232 17.58 1.92 1.66
CA ASN A 232 17.31 0.51 1.44
C ASN A 232 16.92 0.33 -0.01
N TYR A 233 17.80 -0.20 -0.83
CA TYR A 233 17.66 -0.26 -2.27
C TYR A 233 17.49 -1.68 -2.79
N HIS A 234 16.56 -1.85 -3.71
CA HIS A 234 16.35 -3.08 -4.48
C HIS A 234 16.11 -2.78 -5.95
N TYR A 235 16.71 -3.59 -6.83
CA TYR A 235 16.49 -3.52 -8.25
C TYR A 235 16.13 -4.91 -8.78
N LYS A 236 15.14 -4.95 -9.67
CA LYS A 236 14.77 -6.18 -10.36
C LYS A 236 14.45 -5.95 -11.83
N GLN A 237 15.07 -6.74 -12.71
CA GLN A 237 14.74 -6.78 -14.12
C GLN A 237 13.77 -7.93 -14.39
N TYR A 238 12.79 -7.69 -15.23
CA TYR A 238 11.77 -8.63 -15.66
C TYR A 238 11.88 -8.79 -17.17
N VAL A 239 12.56 -9.85 -17.60
CA VAL A 239 12.90 -10.07 -19.04
C VAL A 239 11.70 -10.46 -19.88
N ASP A 240 10.68 -11.05 -19.25
CA ASP A 240 9.45 -11.53 -19.89
C ASP A 240 8.29 -10.51 -19.80
N GLU A 241 8.55 -9.32 -19.22
CA GLU A 241 7.54 -8.25 -19.06
C GLU A 241 7.78 -7.12 -20.05
N GLU A 242 6.70 -6.41 -20.35
CA GLU A 242 6.72 -5.20 -21.15
C GLU A 242 6.55 -3.95 -20.29
N HIS A 243 6.82 -2.76 -20.87
CA HIS A 243 6.69 -1.47 -20.20
C HIS A 243 5.33 -1.30 -19.51
N GLY A 244 4.23 -1.73 -20.15
CA GLY A 244 2.88 -1.60 -19.60
C GLY A 244 2.49 -2.65 -18.55
N SER A 245 3.15 -3.81 -18.51
CA SER A 245 2.80 -4.94 -17.61
C SER A 245 3.65 -5.00 -16.36
N VAL A 246 4.89 -4.51 -16.40
CA VAL A 246 5.83 -4.58 -15.27
C VAL A 246 5.33 -3.95 -13.95
N PRO A 247 4.46 -2.92 -13.95
CA PRO A 247 3.93 -2.39 -12.69
C PRO A 247 3.20 -3.42 -11.85
N MET A 248 2.51 -4.37 -12.48
CA MET A 248 1.73 -5.38 -11.76
C MET A 248 2.65 -6.34 -11.01
N ILE A 249 3.56 -7.02 -11.70
CA ILE A 249 4.47 -7.98 -11.06
C ILE A 249 5.47 -7.29 -10.14
N GLY A 250 5.97 -6.11 -10.53
CA GLY A 250 6.90 -5.33 -9.74
C GLY A 250 6.29 -4.86 -8.41
N SER A 251 4.99 -4.49 -8.39
CA SER A 251 4.30 -4.13 -7.16
C SER A 251 4.15 -5.32 -6.20
N ILE A 252 3.89 -6.53 -6.73
CA ILE A 252 3.86 -7.76 -5.93
C ILE A 252 5.22 -7.98 -5.23
N ASP A 253 6.29 -7.92 -5.98
CA ASP A 253 7.64 -8.15 -5.44
C ASP A 253 8.06 -7.04 -4.47
N TYR A 254 7.71 -5.78 -4.78
CA TYR A 254 7.97 -4.67 -3.87
C TYR A 254 7.29 -4.86 -2.51
N LEU A 255 6.00 -5.16 -2.49
CA LEU A 255 5.27 -5.30 -1.24
C LEU A 255 5.82 -6.46 -0.41
N ARG A 256 6.20 -7.58 -1.03
CA ARG A 256 6.87 -8.69 -0.36
C ARG A 256 8.22 -8.31 0.22
N TRP A 257 9.05 -7.61 -0.54
CA TRP A 257 10.36 -7.16 -0.07
C TRP A 257 10.25 -6.10 1.03
N GLN A 258 9.36 -5.13 0.86
CA GLN A 258 9.12 -4.07 1.83
C GLN A 258 8.68 -4.64 3.17
N PHE A 259 7.68 -5.52 3.15
CA PHE A 259 7.05 -6.08 4.34
C PHE A 259 7.59 -7.48 4.71
N ASP A 260 8.73 -7.88 4.16
CA ASP A 260 9.40 -9.12 4.57
C ASP A 260 9.66 -9.12 6.07
N GLY A 261 9.18 -10.16 6.75
CA GLY A 261 9.15 -10.30 8.21
C GLY A 261 7.83 -9.89 8.88
N TYR A 262 6.87 -9.30 8.15
CA TYR A 262 5.53 -9.01 8.71
C TYR A 262 4.73 -10.30 8.95
N ARG A 263 4.80 -11.25 8.04
CA ARG A 263 4.17 -12.57 8.17
C ARG A 263 4.98 -13.47 9.09
N VAL A 264 4.40 -13.84 10.23
CA VAL A 264 5.02 -14.76 11.20
C VAL A 264 4.63 -16.19 10.89
N ASN A 265 5.58 -17.14 11.02
CA ASN A 265 5.27 -18.57 10.98
C ASN A 265 4.60 -18.99 12.29
N ILE A 266 3.28 -18.94 12.35
CA ILE A 266 2.53 -19.23 13.58
C ILE A 266 2.69 -20.68 14.07
N LYS A 267 3.18 -21.61 13.24
CA LYS A 267 3.47 -22.98 13.66
C LYS A 267 4.63 -23.06 14.68
N GLU A 268 5.49 -22.05 14.66
CA GLU A 268 6.62 -21.93 15.59
C GLU A 268 6.24 -21.30 16.93
N ILE A 269 5.09 -20.62 17.04
CA ILE A 269 4.68 -19.93 18.27
C ILE A 269 4.63 -20.85 19.49
N PRO A 270 4.18 -22.12 19.41
CA PRO A 270 4.22 -23.03 20.57
C PRO A 270 5.62 -23.25 21.15
N ASN A 271 6.66 -23.11 20.31
CA ASN A 271 8.07 -23.27 20.70
C ASN A 271 8.76 -21.93 21.00
N GLN A 272 8.21 -20.83 20.46
CA GLN A 272 8.77 -19.48 20.55
C GLN A 272 7.66 -18.48 20.93
N GLN A 273 7.31 -18.41 22.20
CA GLN A 273 6.14 -17.65 22.67
C GLN A 273 6.21 -16.15 22.36
N ASN A 274 7.41 -15.58 22.28
CA ASN A 274 7.63 -14.17 21.94
C ASN A 274 7.71 -13.90 20.44
N LEU A 275 7.58 -14.91 19.56
CA LEU A 275 7.85 -14.80 18.13
C LEU A 275 7.05 -13.66 17.47
N VAL A 276 5.78 -13.48 17.81
CA VAL A 276 4.96 -12.38 17.26
C VAL A 276 5.53 -11.02 17.67
N LYS A 277 5.79 -10.84 18.96
CA LYS A 277 6.37 -9.60 19.49
C LYS A 277 7.71 -9.28 18.81
N ASP A 278 8.62 -10.24 18.80
CA ASP A 278 9.97 -10.08 18.28
C ASP A 278 9.96 -9.76 16.77
N SER A 279 9.06 -10.40 16.02
CA SER A 279 8.87 -10.14 14.58
C SER A 279 8.35 -8.73 14.31
N PHE A 280 7.33 -8.27 15.07
CA PHE A 280 6.81 -6.92 14.90
C PHE A 280 7.79 -5.83 15.37
N GLU A 281 8.61 -6.11 16.38
CA GLU A 281 9.72 -5.24 16.74
C GLU A 281 10.80 -5.20 15.65
N ALA A 282 11.13 -6.34 15.05
CA ALA A 282 12.12 -6.42 13.97
C ALA A 282 11.67 -5.65 12.72
N ILE A 283 10.43 -5.85 12.28
CA ILE A 283 9.91 -5.12 11.12
C ILE A 283 9.76 -3.63 11.40
N SER A 284 9.39 -3.26 12.62
CA SER A 284 9.32 -1.85 13.03
C SER A 284 10.68 -1.16 12.95
N ARG A 285 11.74 -1.83 13.39
CA ARG A 285 13.13 -1.34 13.23
C ARG A 285 13.52 -1.25 11.75
N LYS A 286 13.24 -2.30 10.96
CA LYS A 286 13.53 -2.33 9.51
C LYS A 286 12.89 -1.16 8.78
N LEU A 287 11.60 -0.90 9.04
CA LEU A 287 10.83 0.12 8.33
C LEU A 287 10.91 1.51 8.96
N ASN A 288 11.65 1.65 10.07
CA ASN A 288 11.71 2.89 10.85
C ASN A 288 10.30 3.47 11.15
N TYR A 289 9.38 2.57 11.53
CA TYR A 289 7.99 2.90 11.84
C TYR A 289 7.40 1.85 12.78
N SER A 290 6.69 2.26 13.84
CA SER A 290 6.13 1.34 14.81
C SER A 290 4.91 0.59 14.27
N PHE A 291 5.09 -0.68 13.93
CA PHE A 291 4.01 -1.60 13.59
C PHE A 291 3.64 -2.46 14.79
N GLN A 292 2.35 -2.68 14.96
CA GLN A 292 1.78 -3.60 15.95
C GLN A 292 0.94 -4.65 15.24
N PRO A 293 0.87 -5.89 15.77
CA PRO A 293 -0.07 -6.87 15.24
C PRO A 293 -1.51 -6.36 15.39
N THR A 294 -2.30 -6.49 14.33
CA THR A 294 -3.70 -6.06 14.34
C THR A 294 -4.53 -6.96 15.28
N GLU A 295 -5.70 -6.46 15.67
CA GLU A 295 -6.66 -7.22 16.47
C GLU A 295 -6.99 -8.58 15.82
N MET A 296 -7.26 -8.58 14.53
CA MET A 296 -7.54 -9.79 13.75
C MET A 296 -6.33 -10.76 13.72
N TYR A 297 -5.12 -10.20 13.60
CA TYR A 297 -3.90 -10.99 13.61
C TYR A 297 -3.75 -11.77 14.93
N ILE A 298 -3.88 -11.08 16.07
CA ILE A 298 -3.78 -11.68 17.40
C ILE A 298 -4.89 -12.71 17.62
N ASN A 299 -6.10 -12.39 17.19
CA ASN A 299 -7.24 -13.32 17.26
C ASN A 299 -7.00 -14.59 16.45
N ASN A 300 -6.45 -14.47 15.25
CA ASN A 300 -6.11 -15.62 14.40
C ASN A 300 -5.06 -16.52 15.04
N VAL A 301 -4.03 -15.93 15.65
CA VAL A 301 -3.02 -16.67 16.41
C VAL A 301 -3.67 -17.43 17.57
N ALA A 302 -4.50 -16.76 18.38
CA ALA A 302 -5.19 -17.38 19.51
C ALA A 302 -6.05 -18.57 19.05
N ASN A 303 -6.86 -18.39 18.02
CA ASN A 303 -7.71 -19.44 17.46
C ASN A 303 -6.90 -20.61 16.85
N TYR A 304 -5.75 -20.34 16.26
CA TYR A 304 -4.83 -21.39 15.82
C TYR A 304 -4.34 -22.23 17.01
N LEU A 305 -3.94 -21.58 18.10
CA LEU A 305 -3.44 -22.25 19.31
C LEU A 305 -4.52 -23.11 19.97
N VAL A 306 -5.78 -22.66 19.98
CA VAL A 306 -6.93 -23.50 20.42
C VAL A 306 -7.01 -24.77 19.59
N LYS A 307 -6.93 -24.67 18.26
CA LYS A 307 -6.94 -25.85 17.36
C LYS A 307 -5.77 -26.80 17.62
N GLN A 308 -4.64 -26.27 18.10
CA GLN A 308 -3.47 -27.06 18.49
C GLN A 308 -3.52 -27.57 19.92
N LYS A 309 -4.63 -27.38 20.65
CA LYS A 309 -4.82 -27.75 22.08
C LYS A 309 -3.79 -27.10 23.02
N LYS A 310 -3.31 -25.89 22.67
CA LYS A 310 -2.39 -25.06 23.45
C LYS A 310 -3.18 -23.98 24.19
N ASN A 311 -4.14 -24.40 25.04
CA ASN A 311 -5.15 -23.54 25.63
C ASN A 311 -4.57 -22.43 26.52
N ASP A 312 -3.52 -22.71 27.32
CA ASP A 312 -2.90 -21.69 28.18
C ASP A 312 -2.27 -20.57 27.35
N LEU A 313 -1.59 -20.92 26.26
CA LEU A 313 -1.00 -19.94 25.38
C LEU A 313 -2.08 -19.19 24.56
N ALA A 314 -3.11 -19.88 24.10
CA ALA A 314 -4.27 -19.25 23.44
C ALA A 314 -4.93 -18.20 24.36
N LYS A 315 -5.12 -18.53 25.65
CA LYS A 315 -5.64 -17.60 26.64
C LYS A 315 -4.83 -16.32 26.72
N GLN A 316 -3.49 -16.45 26.79
CA GLN A 316 -2.59 -15.28 26.83
C GLN A 316 -2.78 -14.36 25.61
N PHE A 317 -2.94 -14.93 24.41
CA PHE A 317 -3.19 -14.13 23.19
C PHE A 317 -4.57 -13.47 23.20
N PHE A 318 -5.63 -14.15 23.65
CA PHE A 318 -6.95 -13.52 23.79
C PHE A 318 -6.93 -12.38 24.82
N GLU A 319 -6.30 -12.59 25.98
CA GLU A 319 -6.15 -11.54 27.01
C GLU A 319 -5.30 -10.37 26.50
N GLN A 320 -4.21 -10.66 25.79
CA GLN A 320 -3.38 -9.62 25.15
C GLN A 320 -4.18 -8.84 24.10
N ASN A 321 -5.06 -9.52 23.33
CA ASN A 321 -5.92 -8.87 22.35
C ASN A 321 -6.87 -7.85 23.02
N VAL A 322 -7.55 -8.25 24.09
CA VAL A 322 -8.42 -7.35 24.87
C VAL A 322 -7.61 -6.18 25.48
N LYS A 323 -6.39 -6.45 25.96
CA LYS A 323 -5.51 -5.42 26.52
C LYS A 323 -5.08 -4.40 25.46
N ASN A 324 -4.72 -4.86 24.25
CA ASN A 324 -4.29 -3.99 23.16
C ASN A 324 -5.46 -3.22 22.54
N PHE A 325 -6.67 -3.84 22.54
CA PHE A 325 -7.88 -3.29 21.93
C PHE A 325 -9.05 -3.23 22.93
N PRO A 326 -8.94 -2.38 23.97
CA PRO A 326 -9.87 -2.41 25.12
C PRO A 326 -11.29 -1.98 24.77
N VAL A 327 -11.52 -1.30 23.65
CA VAL A 327 -12.88 -0.88 23.22
C VAL A 327 -13.49 -1.86 22.20
N SER A 328 -12.72 -2.84 21.72
CA SER A 328 -13.21 -3.83 20.76
C SER A 328 -14.30 -4.72 21.39
N LEU A 329 -15.42 -4.83 20.70
CA LEU A 329 -16.46 -5.81 21.04
C LEU A 329 -16.02 -7.21 20.66
N GLN A 330 -15.40 -7.37 19.49
CA GLN A 330 -14.97 -8.66 18.99
C GLN A 330 -13.89 -9.29 19.87
N ALA A 331 -12.87 -8.55 20.30
CA ALA A 331 -11.84 -9.10 21.19
C ALA A 331 -12.44 -9.61 22.50
N LYS A 332 -13.41 -8.88 23.09
CA LYS A 332 -14.10 -9.28 24.32
C LYS A 332 -15.01 -10.50 24.10
N GLU A 333 -15.75 -10.54 23.01
CA GLU A 333 -16.61 -11.67 22.64
C GLU A 333 -15.80 -12.96 22.47
N GLU A 334 -14.65 -12.89 21.75
CA GLU A 334 -13.79 -14.05 21.51
C GLU A 334 -13.12 -14.56 22.79
N LEU A 335 -12.61 -13.67 23.65
CA LEU A 335 -12.09 -14.09 24.97
C LEU A 335 -13.18 -14.76 25.81
N LYS A 336 -14.38 -14.17 25.90
CA LYS A 336 -15.51 -14.76 26.66
C LYS A 336 -15.87 -16.15 26.13
N LYS A 337 -16.03 -16.27 24.81
CA LYS A 337 -16.34 -17.54 24.13
C LYS A 337 -15.29 -18.62 24.44
N PHE A 338 -14.02 -18.26 24.41
CA PHE A 338 -12.93 -19.18 24.78
C PHE A 338 -13.01 -19.60 26.22
N LEU A 339 -13.22 -18.68 27.18
CA LEU A 339 -13.34 -18.99 28.61
C LEU A 339 -14.54 -19.88 28.91
N ASP A 340 -15.69 -19.63 28.26
CA ASP A 340 -16.91 -20.42 28.49
C ASP A 340 -16.77 -21.84 27.93
N SER A 341 -16.05 -22.03 26.81
CA SER A 341 -15.78 -23.36 26.23
C SER A 341 -14.73 -24.20 27.00
N ASN A 342 -13.97 -23.59 27.91
CA ASN A 342 -12.92 -24.26 28.71
C ASN A 342 -13.25 -24.30 30.20
N LYS A 343 -14.52 -24.05 30.60
CA LYS A 343 -14.99 -24.21 31.98
C LYS A 343 -15.35 -25.69 32.36
N ASN A 344 -15.37 -26.58 31.37
CA ASN A 344 -15.61 -28.01 31.52
C ASN A 344 -14.28 -28.75 31.31
#